data_afe915a35817ba35ca2b2070d17dad03
#
_entry.id   afe915a35817ba35ca2b2070d17dad03
#
_cell.length_a   1.000
_cell.length_b   1.000
_cell.length_c   1.000
_cell.angle_alpha   90.00
_cell.angle_beta   90.00
_cell.angle_gamma   90.00
#
_symmetry.space_group_name_H-M   'P 1'
#
loop_
_entity.id
_entity.type
_entity.pdbx_description
1 polymer ?
#
loop_
_entity_poly.entity_id
_entity_poly.type
_entity_poly.pdbx_seq_one_letter_code
_entity_poly.pdbx_strand_id
1 'polypeptide(L)'
;MVEFDNKGDVLWSQSYGGSQLDEAYHFEHTSDGGYIISGSTQSYGFGGSDIWLIKSGPNGLIEWNTYIGTEYDEQGGQIIQTEDSGYLVVGNRTHEQREDSDVWLIKTNSQGDSIWTKTYGDLGDDIGSDVIQIENNGYILVGSTKLLGEEDYDILIVKIDDSGNEEWVQSYGIGSNDFGQAILESRNGGYLIQFLVEGYGNGNTSVGLLRIDLSGNLIWSKAFGGTINTKS
;
A
#
# COMPACT_ATOMS: atom_id res chain seq x y z
N MET A 1 14.84 0.71 12.86
CA MET A 1 14.66 -0.74 12.73
C MET A 1 15.44 -1.46 13.81
N VAL A 2 14.91 -2.52 14.41
CA VAL A 2 15.56 -3.28 15.50
C VAL A 2 15.29 -4.76 15.25
N GLU A 3 16.32 -5.59 15.39
CA GLU A 3 16.19 -7.05 15.34
C GLU A 3 16.44 -7.64 16.74
N PHE A 4 15.62 -8.61 17.11
CA PHE A 4 15.70 -9.31 18.39
C PHE A 4 15.96 -10.80 18.17
N ASP A 5 16.66 -11.42 19.08
CA ASP A 5 16.75 -12.86 19.15
C ASP A 5 15.45 -13.50 19.69
N ASN A 6 15.41 -14.82 19.76
CA ASN A 6 14.26 -15.57 20.27
C ASN A 6 13.99 -15.40 21.79
N LYS A 7 14.85 -14.69 22.52
CA LYS A 7 14.69 -14.34 23.93
C LYS A 7 14.25 -12.89 24.12
N GLY A 8 14.24 -12.09 23.04
CA GLY A 8 13.94 -10.66 23.07
C GLY A 8 15.16 -9.78 23.33
N ASP A 9 16.37 -10.32 23.27
CA ASP A 9 17.60 -9.52 23.35
C ASP A 9 17.88 -8.87 21.98
N VAL A 10 18.30 -7.60 21.99
CA VAL A 10 18.60 -6.85 20.78
C VAL A 10 19.85 -7.41 20.12
N LEU A 11 19.73 -7.87 18.88
CA LEU A 11 20.85 -8.28 18.04
C LEU A 11 21.53 -7.08 17.39
N TRP A 12 20.74 -6.19 16.83
CA TRP A 12 21.19 -4.90 16.29
C TRP A 12 20.05 -3.88 16.26
N SER A 13 20.41 -2.61 16.15
CA SER A 13 19.49 -1.52 15.87
C SER A 13 20.11 -0.50 14.94
N GLN A 14 19.31 0.01 13.98
CA GLN A 14 19.71 1.02 13.00
C GLN A 14 18.62 2.10 12.91
N SER A 15 19.06 3.34 12.77
CA SER A 15 18.21 4.49 12.49
C SER A 15 18.57 5.03 11.11
N TYR A 16 17.54 5.35 10.33
CA TYR A 16 17.67 5.96 9.02
C TYR A 16 16.92 7.29 9.07
N GLY A 17 17.50 8.34 8.48
CA GLY A 17 16.89 9.66 8.47
C GLY A 17 17.93 10.77 8.37
N GLY A 18 17.43 11.98 8.20
CA GLY A 18 18.20 13.21 8.18
C GLY A 18 17.79 14.18 9.27
N SER A 19 17.65 15.45 8.92
CA SER A 19 17.36 16.51 9.89
C SER A 19 15.90 16.94 9.95
N GLN A 20 15.06 16.43 9.06
CA GLN A 20 13.64 16.73 8.99
C GLN A 20 12.81 15.46 9.26
N LEU A 21 11.51 15.50 8.99
CA LEU A 21 10.63 14.36 9.18
C LEU A 21 10.95 13.25 8.18
N ASP A 22 11.19 12.06 8.72
CA ASP A 22 11.40 10.84 7.96
C ASP A 22 10.56 9.73 8.62
N GLU A 23 9.73 9.05 7.84
CA GLU A 23 8.79 8.05 8.32
C GLU A 23 8.93 6.76 7.50
N ALA A 24 8.90 5.61 8.18
CA ALA A 24 8.84 4.31 7.54
C ALA A 24 7.43 3.73 7.67
N TYR A 25 6.84 3.28 6.58
CA TYR A 25 5.48 2.74 6.54
C TYR A 25 5.45 1.23 6.45
N HIS A 26 6.35 0.66 5.64
CA HIS A 26 6.39 -0.80 5.46
C HIS A 26 7.82 -1.31 5.28
N PHE A 27 8.05 -2.57 5.63
CA PHE A 27 9.28 -3.28 5.30
C PHE A 27 9.00 -4.75 5.07
N GLU A 28 9.84 -5.40 4.26
CA GLU A 28 9.75 -6.81 3.93
C GLU A 28 11.14 -7.45 3.95
N HIS A 29 11.20 -8.75 4.24
CA HIS A 29 12.41 -9.55 4.02
C HIS A 29 12.66 -9.73 2.53
N THR A 30 13.90 -9.58 2.13
CA THR A 30 14.32 -9.85 0.76
C THR A 30 14.94 -11.25 0.61
N SER A 31 14.89 -11.79 -0.59
CA SER A 31 15.36 -13.16 -0.90
C SER A 31 16.85 -13.39 -0.63
N ASP A 32 17.64 -12.32 -0.53
CA ASP A 32 19.07 -12.35 -0.15
C ASP A 32 19.31 -12.32 1.38
N GLY A 33 18.23 -12.32 2.17
CA GLY A 33 18.28 -12.30 3.63
C GLY A 33 18.37 -10.90 4.25
N GLY A 34 18.33 -9.86 3.46
CA GLY A 34 18.26 -8.47 3.91
C GLY A 34 16.81 -7.97 4.05
N TYR A 35 16.63 -6.65 3.97
CA TYR A 35 15.35 -5.99 4.12
C TYR A 35 15.20 -4.90 3.06
N ILE A 36 13.98 -4.72 2.57
CA ILE A 36 13.55 -3.55 1.82
C ILE A 36 12.58 -2.75 2.65
N ILE A 37 12.74 -1.45 2.72
CA ILE A 37 11.92 -0.52 3.52
C ILE A 37 11.37 0.53 2.59
N SER A 38 10.10 0.85 2.76
CA SER A 38 9.40 1.96 2.11
C SER A 38 8.96 2.97 3.15
N GLY A 39 9.13 4.23 2.84
CA GLY A 39 8.76 5.34 3.69
C GLY A 39 8.66 6.65 2.92
N SER A 40 8.62 7.74 3.66
CA SER A 40 8.70 9.09 3.12
C SER A 40 9.78 9.90 3.83
N THR A 41 10.37 10.84 3.13
CA THR A 41 11.41 11.71 3.65
C THR A 41 11.17 13.17 3.26
N GLN A 42 11.35 14.07 4.21
CA GLN A 42 11.48 15.51 3.98
C GLN A 42 12.93 15.97 4.11
N SER A 43 13.83 15.05 4.46
CA SER A 43 15.25 15.34 4.61
C SER A 43 16.01 15.31 3.30
N TYR A 44 15.49 14.59 2.33
CA TYR A 44 16.14 14.32 1.03
C TYR A 44 15.09 14.31 -0.07
N GLY A 45 15.51 14.43 -1.34
CA GLY A 45 14.62 14.34 -2.50
C GLY A 45 14.43 15.66 -3.24
N PHE A 46 13.22 15.92 -3.76
CA PHE A 46 13.01 16.94 -4.80
C PHE A 46 12.05 18.08 -4.40
N GLY A 47 11.35 17.98 -3.27
CA GLY A 47 10.34 18.97 -2.95
C GLY A 47 9.85 18.92 -1.52
N GLY A 48 8.61 18.54 -1.33
CA GLY A 48 7.98 18.38 -0.03
C GLY A 48 8.40 17.08 0.64
N SER A 49 7.51 16.11 0.66
CA SER A 49 7.78 14.74 1.12
C SER A 49 7.95 13.82 -0.08
N ASP A 50 9.05 13.08 -0.16
CA ASP A 50 9.34 12.13 -1.25
C ASP A 50 9.30 10.69 -0.75
N ILE A 51 8.95 9.74 -1.62
CA ILE A 51 9.06 8.31 -1.31
C ILE A 51 10.52 7.95 -1.12
N TRP A 52 10.82 7.27 -0.02
CA TRP A 52 12.14 6.80 0.31
C TRP A 52 12.19 5.27 0.36
N LEU A 53 13.00 4.67 -0.50
CA LEU A 53 13.29 3.24 -0.50
C LEU A 53 14.68 3.00 0.06
N ILE A 54 14.78 2.06 1.00
CA ILE A 54 16.04 1.66 1.62
C ILE A 54 16.19 0.15 1.51
N LYS A 55 17.19 -0.33 0.81
CA LYS A 55 17.63 -1.72 0.86
C LYS A 55 18.75 -1.86 1.85
N SER A 56 18.58 -2.78 2.78
CA SER A 56 19.64 -3.09 3.75
C SER A 56 19.99 -4.58 3.71
N GLY A 57 21.21 -4.87 4.13
CA GLY A 57 21.64 -6.24 4.42
C GLY A 57 21.00 -6.79 5.70
N PRO A 58 21.32 -8.05 6.05
CA PRO A 58 20.72 -8.74 7.22
C PRO A 58 21.10 -8.10 8.57
N ASN A 59 22.08 -7.24 8.61
CA ASN A 59 22.50 -6.50 9.82
C ASN A 59 21.97 -5.06 9.88
N GLY A 60 21.03 -4.71 8.99
CA GLY A 60 20.45 -3.39 8.89
C GLY A 60 21.35 -2.32 8.26
N LEU A 61 22.55 -2.65 7.78
CA LEU A 61 23.39 -1.68 7.08
C LEU A 61 22.86 -1.41 5.67
N ILE A 62 22.73 -0.13 5.31
CA ILE A 62 22.24 0.28 3.99
C ILE A 62 23.18 -0.24 2.90
N GLU A 63 22.62 -0.95 1.94
CA GLU A 63 23.28 -1.35 0.70
C GLU A 63 23.08 -0.30 -0.39
N TRP A 64 21.82 0.17 -0.53
CA TRP A 64 21.46 1.31 -1.35
C TRP A 64 20.19 1.98 -0.80
N ASN A 65 19.96 3.20 -1.21
CA ASN A 65 18.69 3.89 -1.02
C ASN A 65 18.39 4.79 -2.21
N THR A 66 17.11 5.06 -2.46
CA THR A 66 16.66 5.95 -3.54
C THR A 66 15.48 6.79 -3.08
N TYR A 67 15.38 8.00 -3.65
CA TYR A 67 14.31 8.95 -3.43
C TYR A 67 13.52 9.08 -4.71
N ILE A 68 12.19 8.97 -4.63
CA ILE A 68 11.29 9.00 -5.78
C ILE A 68 10.17 9.97 -5.46
N GLY A 69 10.13 11.06 -6.21
CA GLY A 69 9.13 12.10 -6.00
C GLY A 69 9.25 13.23 -7.00
N THR A 70 8.54 14.31 -6.71
CA THR A 70 8.43 15.52 -7.51
C THR A 70 8.62 16.75 -6.62
N GLU A 71 8.16 17.92 -7.05
CA GLU A 71 8.11 19.12 -6.20
C GLU A 71 6.93 19.13 -5.22
N TYR A 72 6.05 18.14 -5.28
CA TYR A 72 4.87 17.98 -4.43
C TYR A 72 5.11 16.97 -3.31
N ASP A 73 4.04 16.60 -2.60
CA ASP A 73 4.11 15.60 -1.54
C ASP A 73 3.75 14.23 -2.09
N GLU A 74 4.66 13.29 -1.90
CA GLU A 74 4.44 11.88 -2.14
C GLU A 74 4.62 11.08 -0.85
N GLN A 75 3.79 10.06 -0.70
CA GLN A 75 3.82 9.19 0.45
C GLN A 75 4.06 7.75 0.01
N GLY A 76 5.11 7.12 0.56
CA GLY A 76 5.34 5.69 0.41
C GLY A 76 4.29 4.90 1.19
N GLY A 77 4.09 3.64 0.80
CA GLY A 77 3.17 2.72 1.46
C GLY A 77 3.74 1.31 1.47
N GLN A 78 2.92 0.33 1.15
CA GLN A 78 3.31 -1.07 1.03
C GLN A 78 4.41 -1.25 -0.03
N ILE A 79 5.37 -2.12 0.26
CA ILE A 79 6.40 -2.54 -0.69
C ILE A 79 6.49 -4.07 -0.68
N ILE A 80 6.65 -4.66 -1.84
CA ILE A 80 6.90 -6.09 -2.02
C ILE A 80 8.14 -6.31 -2.88
N GLN A 81 8.88 -7.39 -2.62
CA GLN A 81 9.87 -7.90 -3.57
C GLN A 81 9.15 -8.72 -4.64
N THR A 82 9.39 -8.42 -5.90
CA THR A 82 8.79 -9.13 -7.04
C THR A 82 9.65 -10.32 -7.48
N GLU A 83 9.06 -11.26 -8.24
CA GLU A 83 9.75 -12.50 -8.69
C GLU A 83 11.01 -12.24 -9.52
N ASP A 84 11.08 -11.08 -10.22
CA ASP A 84 12.26 -10.62 -10.96
C ASP A 84 13.36 -10.03 -10.06
N SER A 85 13.21 -10.15 -8.74
CA SER A 85 14.08 -9.56 -7.70
C SER A 85 14.08 -8.03 -7.66
N GLY A 86 13.19 -7.36 -8.38
CA GLY A 86 12.90 -5.95 -8.23
C GLY A 86 11.92 -5.69 -7.08
N TYR A 87 11.37 -4.49 -7.05
CA TYR A 87 10.41 -4.09 -6.01
C TYR A 87 9.21 -3.39 -6.64
N LEU A 88 8.06 -3.57 -6.01
CA LEU A 88 6.86 -2.81 -6.33
C LEU A 88 6.39 -2.08 -5.08
N VAL A 89 6.18 -0.78 -5.21
CA VAL A 89 5.73 0.10 -4.13
C VAL A 89 4.37 0.65 -4.49
N VAL A 90 3.42 0.56 -3.59
CA VAL A 90 2.19 1.34 -3.65
C VAL A 90 2.31 2.53 -2.71
N GLY A 91 2.02 3.70 -3.21
CA GLY A 91 2.04 4.95 -2.47
C GLY A 91 0.98 5.90 -3.00
N ASN A 92 1.07 7.14 -2.61
CA ASN A 92 0.16 8.20 -3.02
C ASN A 92 0.95 9.40 -3.53
N ARG A 93 0.40 10.09 -4.50
CA ARG A 93 0.99 11.29 -5.06
C ARG A 93 -0.05 12.40 -5.14
N THR A 94 0.27 13.56 -4.58
CA THR A 94 -0.56 14.75 -4.70
C THR A 94 -0.52 15.29 -6.12
N HIS A 95 -1.68 15.68 -6.65
CA HIS A 95 -1.78 16.19 -8.00
C HIS A 95 -1.48 17.70 -8.07
N GLU A 96 -0.69 18.10 -9.07
CA GLU A 96 -0.22 19.49 -9.27
C GLU A 96 -1.31 20.57 -9.33
N GLN A 97 -2.51 20.24 -9.76
CA GLN A 97 -3.56 21.23 -10.08
C GLN A 97 -4.86 21.03 -9.32
N ARG A 98 -4.99 19.95 -8.53
CA ARG A 98 -6.29 19.53 -7.96
C ARG A 98 -6.19 19.30 -6.47
N GLU A 99 -5.34 19.53 -5.69
CA GLU A 99 -5.29 19.31 -4.23
C GLU A 99 -5.85 17.91 -3.78
N ASP A 100 -5.97 16.96 -4.74
CA ASP A 100 -6.34 15.56 -4.53
C ASP A 100 -5.13 14.65 -4.72
N SER A 101 -5.25 13.41 -4.30
CA SER A 101 -4.19 12.41 -4.38
C SER A 101 -4.62 11.24 -5.25
N ASP A 102 -3.70 10.77 -6.11
CA ASP A 102 -3.87 9.52 -6.85
C ASP A 102 -3.00 8.41 -6.24
N VAL A 103 -3.43 7.16 -6.38
CA VAL A 103 -2.58 6.01 -6.10
C VAL A 103 -1.37 6.05 -7.03
N TRP A 104 -0.17 5.98 -6.47
CA TRP A 104 1.05 5.95 -7.26
C TRP A 104 1.78 4.62 -7.08
N LEU A 105 1.91 3.89 -8.17
CA LEU A 105 2.60 2.61 -8.20
C LEU A 105 3.96 2.75 -8.88
N ILE A 106 4.99 2.20 -8.26
CA ILE A 106 6.37 2.32 -8.70
C ILE A 106 6.99 0.94 -8.77
N LYS A 107 7.39 0.52 -9.97
CA LYS A 107 8.18 -0.71 -10.19
C LYS A 107 9.64 -0.35 -10.35
N THR A 108 10.51 -1.01 -9.58
CA THR A 108 11.95 -0.83 -9.66
C THR A 108 12.65 -2.13 -10.05
N ASN A 109 13.90 -2.02 -10.48
CA ASN A 109 14.83 -3.15 -10.53
C ASN A 109 15.37 -3.49 -9.12
N SER A 110 16.25 -4.48 -9.03
CA SER A 110 16.87 -4.91 -7.75
C SER A 110 17.84 -3.86 -7.16
N GLN A 111 18.25 -2.86 -7.92
CA GLN A 111 19.11 -1.76 -7.50
C GLN A 111 18.31 -0.52 -7.05
N GLY A 112 16.98 -0.57 -7.13
CA GLY A 112 16.10 0.55 -6.79
C GLY A 112 15.89 1.57 -7.91
N ASP A 113 16.43 1.32 -9.12
CA ASP A 113 16.17 2.19 -10.27
C ASP A 113 14.73 1.95 -10.77
N SER A 114 13.99 3.03 -11.01
CA SER A 114 12.63 2.97 -11.52
C SER A 114 12.59 2.39 -12.93
N ILE A 115 11.77 1.34 -13.14
CA ILE A 115 11.48 0.75 -14.44
C ILE A 115 10.27 1.44 -15.06
N TRP A 116 9.20 1.58 -14.28
CA TRP A 116 8.02 2.34 -14.64
C TRP A 116 7.31 2.88 -13.38
N THR A 117 6.55 3.95 -13.59
CA THR A 117 5.61 4.47 -12.60
C THR A 117 4.25 4.66 -13.25
N LYS A 118 3.18 4.46 -12.50
CA LYS A 118 1.79 4.62 -12.94
C LYS A 118 0.96 5.24 -11.84
N THR A 119 0.01 6.07 -12.22
CA THR A 119 -1.04 6.56 -11.32
C THR A 119 -2.35 5.88 -11.65
N TYR A 120 -3.14 5.60 -10.63
CA TYR A 120 -4.46 5.00 -10.75
C TYR A 120 -5.42 5.80 -9.89
N GLY A 121 -6.61 6.03 -10.40
CA GLY A 121 -7.65 6.81 -9.80
C GLY A 121 -8.31 7.73 -10.82
N ASP A 122 -9.40 8.33 -10.43
CA ASP A 122 -10.17 9.28 -11.22
C ASP A 122 -10.03 10.72 -10.67
N LEU A 123 -11.07 11.53 -10.82
CA LEU A 123 -11.14 12.83 -10.19
C LEU A 123 -11.59 12.69 -8.72
N GLY A 124 -10.72 13.01 -7.80
CA GLY A 124 -10.95 12.93 -6.35
C GLY A 124 -9.76 12.30 -5.64
N ASP A 125 -9.92 11.93 -4.37
CA ASP A 125 -8.85 11.31 -3.60
C ASP A 125 -8.84 9.81 -3.79
N ASP A 126 -7.72 9.29 -4.28
CA ASP A 126 -7.46 7.87 -4.42
C ASP A 126 -6.23 7.47 -3.59
N ILE A 127 -6.39 6.52 -2.70
CA ILE A 127 -5.37 6.13 -1.72
C ILE A 127 -5.05 4.65 -1.89
N GLY A 128 -3.78 4.33 -2.19
CA GLY A 128 -3.29 2.96 -2.26
C GLY A 128 -2.89 2.44 -0.88
N SER A 129 -3.28 1.22 -0.54
CA SER A 129 -3.02 0.61 0.77
C SER A 129 -2.14 -0.62 0.68
N ASP A 130 -2.43 -1.55 -0.22
CA ASP A 130 -1.74 -2.83 -0.33
C ASP A 130 -1.68 -3.33 -1.77
N VAL A 131 -0.65 -4.13 -2.08
CA VAL A 131 -0.44 -4.71 -3.40
C VAL A 131 0.15 -6.11 -3.26
N ILE A 132 -0.30 -7.02 -4.12
CA ILE A 132 0.30 -8.36 -4.25
C ILE A 132 0.65 -8.64 -5.70
N GLN A 133 1.71 -9.43 -5.91
CA GLN A 133 1.99 -10.05 -7.20
C GLN A 133 1.10 -11.29 -7.35
N ILE A 134 0.53 -11.47 -8.54
CA ILE A 134 -0.33 -12.60 -8.87
C ILE A 134 0.33 -13.46 -9.95
N GLU A 135 -0.22 -14.65 -10.19
CA GLU A 135 0.24 -15.51 -11.27
C GLU A 135 0.30 -14.77 -12.62
N ASN A 136 1.27 -15.13 -13.47
CA ASN A 136 1.59 -14.49 -14.75
C ASN A 136 2.17 -13.06 -14.65
N ASN A 137 2.87 -12.75 -13.56
CA ASN A 137 3.60 -11.51 -13.32
C ASN A 137 2.76 -10.23 -13.27
N GLY A 138 1.45 -10.32 -13.24
CA GLY A 138 0.59 -9.17 -13.01
C GLY A 138 0.50 -8.82 -11.53
N TYR A 139 -0.24 -7.75 -11.22
CA TYR A 139 -0.42 -7.29 -9.85
C TYR A 139 -1.88 -6.95 -9.59
N ILE A 140 -2.27 -7.01 -8.34
CA ILE A 140 -3.55 -6.47 -7.90
C ILE A 140 -3.32 -5.62 -6.65
N LEU A 141 -3.85 -4.41 -6.65
CA LEU A 141 -3.78 -3.49 -5.53
C LEU A 141 -5.18 -3.24 -4.95
N VAL A 142 -5.20 -2.89 -3.69
CA VAL A 142 -6.37 -2.40 -2.98
C VAL A 142 -6.10 -1.04 -2.36
N GLY A 143 -7.13 -0.25 -2.26
CA GLY A 143 -7.09 1.06 -1.65
C GLY A 143 -8.50 1.62 -1.46
N SER A 144 -8.61 2.92 -1.54
CA SER A 144 -9.86 3.65 -1.39
C SER A 144 -9.96 4.74 -2.44
N THR A 145 -11.15 4.96 -2.94
CA THR A 145 -11.45 6.02 -3.93
C THR A 145 -12.57 6.91 -3.42
N LYS A 146 -12.46 8.19 -3.68
CA LYS A 146 -13.50 9.17 -3.42
C LYS A 146 -13.73 10.00 -4.67
N LEU A 147 -14.82 9.72 -5.37
CA LEU A 147 -15.14 10.42 -6.60
C LEU A 147 -15.43 11.90 -6.35
N LEU A 148 -15.08 12.74 -7.31
CA LEU A 148 -15.32 14.19 -7.22
C LEU A 148 -16.82 14.51 -7.00
N GLY A 149 -17.11 15.19 -5.89
CA GLY A 149 -18.47 15.57 -5.50
C GLY A 149 -19.17 14.55 -4.61
N GLU A 150 -18.57 13.42 -4.32
CA GLU A 150 -19.01 12.50 -3.28
C GLU A 150 -18.37 12.86 -1.93
N GLU A 151 -19.04 12.48 -0.84
CA GLU A 151 -18.52 12.73 0.51
C GLU A 151 -17.80 11.50 1.08
N ASP A 152 -18.15 10.32 0.59
CA ASP A 152 -17.74 9.04 1.13
C ASP A 152 -16.66 8.36 0.27
N TYR A 153 -15.81 7.57 0.92
CA TYR A 153 -14.82 6.72 0.27
C TYR A 153 -15.39 5.32 0.02
N ASP A 154 -15.08 4.76 -1.13
CA ASP A 154 -15.34 3.37 -1.50
C ASP A 154 -14.02 2.57 -1.57
N ILE A 155 -14.10 1.25 -1.39
CA ILE A 155 -12.96 0.36 -1.61
C ILE A 155 -12.62 0.40 -3.09
N LEU A 156 -11.35 0.71 -3.41
CA LEU A 156 -10.78 0.64 -4.76
C LEU A 156 -10.00 -0.66 -4.92
N ILE A 157 -10.20 -1.35 -6.04
CA ILE A 157 -9.38 -2.50 -6.44
C ILE A 157 -8.98 -2.34 -7.89
N VAL A 158 -7.67 -2.42 -8.17
CA VAL A 158 -7.12 -2.30 -9.52
C VAL A 158 -6.29 -3.53 -9.83
N LYS A 159 -6.60 -4.21 -10.92
CA LYS A 159 -5.78 -5.29 -11.48
C LYS A 159 -5.04 -4.79 -12.70
N ILE A 160 -3.74 -5.09 -12.75
CA ILE A 160 -2.84 -4.63 -13.80
C ILE A 160 -1.97 -5.79 -14.33
N ASP A 161 -1.47 -5.62 -15.54
CA ASP A 161 -0.44 -6.49 -16.11
C ASP A 161 0.96 -6.17 -15.53
N ASP A 162 1.98 -6.89 -15.97
CA ASP A 162 3.38 -6.72 -15.54
C ASP A 162 3.99 -5.37 -15.95
N SER A 163 3.42 -4.71 -16.92
CA SER A 163 3.82 -3.39 -17.43
C SER A 163 3.06 -2.24 -16.75
N GLY A 164 2.18 -2.55 -15.80
CA GLY A 164 1.33 -1.58 -15.10
C GLY A 164 0.14 -1.09 -15.93
N ASN A 165 -0.30 -1.80 -16.98
CA ASN A 165 -1.52 -1.42 -17.68
C ASN A 165 -2.73 -2.06 -16.99
N GLU A 166 -3.79 -1.28 -16.84
CA GLU A 166 -5.03 -1.73 -16.23
C GLU A 166 -5.67 -2.87 -17.02
N GLU A 167 -5.99 -3.96 -16.35
CA GLU A 167 -6.84 -5.02 -16.86
C GLU A 167 -8.30 -4.78 -16.48
N TRP A 168 -8.54 -4.39 -15.21
CA TRP A 168 -9.84 -3.95 -14.72
C TRP A 168 -9.69 -3.13 -13.42
N VAL A 169 -10.66 -2.26 -13.20
CA VAL A 169 -10.85 -1.47 -11.98
C VAL A 169 -12.25 -1.74 -11.44
N GLN A 170 -12.38 -1.88 -10.13
CA GLN A 170 -13.66 -2.04 -9.43
C GLN A 170 -13.68 -1.21 -8.15
N SER A 171 -14.83 -0.63 -7.83
CA SER A 171 -15.09 0.00 -6.54
C SER A 171 -16.26 -0.67 -5.84
N TYR A 172 -16.20 -0.68 -4.50
CA TYR A 172 -17.24 -1.29 -3.65
C TYR A 172 -17.54 -0.39 -2.46
N GLY A 173 -18.79 0.12 -2.42
CA GLY A 173 -19.35 0.84 -1.28
C GLY A 173 -20.27 -0.07 -0.46
N ILE A 174 -20.10 -0.05 0.86
CA ILE A 174 -20.88 -0.86 1.82
C ILE A 174 -21.48 0.02 2.92
N GLY A 175 -20.75 1.04 3.36
CA GLY A 175 -21.13 1.97 4.41
C GLY A 175 -21.11 3.42 3.95
N SER A 176 -20.74 4.33 4.85
CA SER A 176 -20.46 5.73 4.50
C SER A 176 -19.02 5.88 3.99
N ASN A 177 -18.03 5.46 4.77
CA ASN A 177 -16.66 5.39 4.28
C ASN A 177 -16.17 3.94 4.35
N ASP A 178 -15.62 3.47 3.25
CA ASP A 178 -15.09 2.12 3.11
C ASP A 178 -13.62 2.20 2.66
N PHE A 179 -12.71 1.81 3.56
CA PHE A 179 -11.28 1.90 3.31
C PHE A 179 -10.67 0.51 3.08
N GLY A 180 -10.26 0.20 1.87
CA GLY A 180 -9.51 -1.02 1.55
C GLY A 180 -8.14 -0.99 2.26
N GLN A 181 -7.77 -2.06 2.97
CA GLN A 181 -6.59 -2.09 3.83
C GLN A 181 -5.57 -3.14 3.40
N ALA A 182 -6.03 -4.34 3.09
CA ALA A 182 -5.15 -5.45 2.71
C ALA A 182 -5.83 -6.39 1.72
N ILE A 183 -5.04 -7.01 0.87
CA ILE A 183 -5.50 -7.97 -0.13
C ILE A 183 -4.66 -9.24 -0.09
N LEU A 184 -5.29 -10.38 -0.30
CA LEU A 184 -4.61 -11.64 -0.50
C LEU A 184 -5.32 -12.50 -1.53
N GLU A 185 -4.56 -13.36 -2.19
CA GLU A 185 -5.11 -14.37 -3.08
C GLU A 185 -5.81 -15.48 -2.28
N SER A 186 -7.02 -15.83 -2.70
CA SER A 186 -7.81 -16.86 -2.03
C SER A 186 -7.46 -18.24 -2.58
N ARG A 187 -7.23 -19.23 -1.72
CA ARG A 187 -6.96 -20.63 -2.09
C ARG A 187 -7.98 -21.26 -3.04
N ASN A 188 -9.19 -20.71 -3.07
CA ASN A 188 -10.28 -21.19 -3.94
C ASN A 188 -10.48 -20.28 -5.19
N GLY A 189 -9.43 -19.58 -5.59
CA GLY A 189 -9.45 -18.59 -6.66
C GLY A 189 -10.09 -17.26 -6.25
N GLY A 190 -9.75 -16.19 -6.96
CA GLY A 190 -10.16 -14.82 -6.63
C GLY A 190 -9.44 -14.26 -5.40
N TYR A 191 -9.94 -13.17 -4.85
CA TYR A 191 -9.23 -12.38 -3.85
C TYR A 191 -10.09 -12.15 -2.61
N LEU A 192 -9.42 -12.04 -1.47
CA LEU A 192 -10.01 -11.65 -0.20
C LEU A 192 -9.42 -10.30 0.22
N ILE A 193 -10.28 -9.35 0.48
CA ILE A 193 -9.91 -7.98 0.85
C ILE A 193 -10.37 -7.71 2.29
N GLN A 194 -9.48 -7.21 3.13
CA GLN A 194 -9.83 -6.61 4.40
C GLN A 194 -10.10 -5.13 4.18
N PHE A 195 -11.15 -4.61 4.80
CA PHE A 195 -11.49 -3.20 4.75
C PHE A 195 -11.97 -2.67 6.10
N LEU A 196 -11.91 -1.37 6.28
CA LEU A 196 -12.58 -0.65 7.35
C LEU A 196 -13.86 -0.03 6.79
N VAL A 197 -14.94 -0.08 7.55
CA VAL A 197 -16.23 0.51 7.19
C VAL A 197 -16.72 1.42 8.31
N GLU A 198 -17.10 2.64 7.96
CA GLU A 198 -17.75 3.57 8.86
C GLU A 198 -19.27 3.53 8.71
N GLY A 199 -19.98 3.97 9.75
CA GLY A 199 -21.45 3.99 9.73
C GLY A 199 -22.13 2.62 9.81
N TYR A 200 -21.37 1.53 9.90
CA TYR A 200 -21.95 0.18 10.05
C TYR A 200 -22.30 -0.08 11.53
N GLY A 201 -23.55 -0.48 11.77
CA GLY A 201 -24.04 -0.74 13.14
C GLY A 201 -24.31 0.54 13.92
N ASN A 202 -23.55 0.82 14.99
CA ASN A 202 -23.78 1.97 15.89
C ASN A 202 -22.91 3.21 15.58
N GLY A 203 -22.47 3.37 14.34
CA GLY A 203 -21.74 4.58 13.92
C GLY A 203 -20.23 4.62 14.23
N ASN A 204 -19.64 3.50 14.65
CA ASN A 204 -18.20 3.37 14.82
C ASN A 204 -17.57 2.65 13.61
N THR A 205 -16.27 2.79 13.45
CA THR A 205 -15.50 2.04 12.46
C THR A 205 -15.52 0.54 12.79
N SER A 206 -15.81 -0.27 11.79
CA SER A 206 -15.86 -1.74 11.86
C SER A 206 -14.87 -2.34 10.86
N VAL A 207 -14.44 -3.58 11.10
CA VAL A 207 -13.62 -4.34 10.16
C VAL A 207 -14.53 -5.18 9.27
N GLY A 208 -14.25 -5.21 7.97
CA GLY A 208 -14.96 -6.04 7.01
C GLY A 208 -14.04 -6.95 6.21
N LEU A 209 -14.65 -7.96 5.60
CA LEU A 209 -14.04 -8.81 4.60
C LEU A 209 -14.92 -8.81 3.35
N LEU A 210 -14.28 -8.61 2.21
CA LEU A 210 -14.87 -8.66 0.88
C LEU A 210 -14.20 -9.78 0.10
N ARG A 211 -14.97 -10.63 -0.56
CA ARG A 211 -14.46 -11.64 -1.46
C ARG A 211 -14.95 -11.40 -2.87
N ILE A 212 -14.02 -11.41 -3.83
CA ILE A 212 -14.27 -11.29 -5.27
C ILE A 212 -13.71 -12.48 -6.02
N ASP A 213 -14.23 -12.72 -7.24
CA ASP A 213 -13.64 -13.67 -8.18
C ASP A 213 -12.43 -13.07 -8.93
N LEU A 214 -11.81 -13.84 -9.83
CA LEU A 214 -10.66 -13.39 -10.63
C LEU A 214 -10.97 -12.23 -11.59
N SER A 215 -12.24 -12.02 -11.90
CA SER A 215 -12.73 -10.94 -12.79
C SER A 215 -13.18 -9.70 -12.00
N GLY A 216 -13.01 -9.69 -10.68
CA GLY A 216 -13.46 -8.60 -9.82
C GLY A 216 -14.93 -8.66 -9.44
N ASN A 217 -15.71 -9.69 -9.76
CA ASN A 217 -17.11 -9.75 -9.36
C ASN A 217 -17.25 -10.10 -7.88
N LEU A 218 -18.12 -9.39 -7.18
CA LEU A 218 -18.43 -9.65 -5.78
C LEU A 218 -19.02 -11.04 -5.58
N ILE A 219 -18.40 -11.84 -4.72
CA ILE A 219 -18.93 -13.14 -4.28
C ILE A 219 -19.73 -12.96 -2.98
N TRP A 220 -19.11 -12.31 -1.98
CA TRP A 220 -19.75 -11.91 -0.73
C TRP A 220 -18.98 -10.80 -0.03
N SER A 221 -19.65 -10.05 0.85
CA SER A 221 -19.05 -9.14 1.81
C SER A 221 -19.62 -9.39 3.20
N LYS A 222 -18.82 -9.13 4.23
CA LYS A 222 -19.21 -9.26 5.62
C LYS A 222 -18.47 -8.25 6.49
N ALA A 223 -19.20 -7.43 7.22
CA ALA A 223 -18.63 -6.54 8.23
C ALA A 223 -18.78 -7.15 9.64
N PHE A 224 -17.77 -6.92 10.47
CA PHE A 224 -17.65 -7.39 11.84
C PHE A 224 -17.54 -6.17 12.76
N GLY A 225 -18.59 -5.87 13.45
CA GLY A 225 -18.66 -4.76 14.38
C GLY A 225 -20.01 -4.81 15.07
N GLY A 226 -20.14 -4.16 16.19
CA GLY A 226 -21.36 -4.08 16.95
C GLY A 226 -21.08 -3.65 18.38
N THR A 227 -22.10 -3.28 19.15
CA THR A 227 -22.00 -3.06 20.58
C THR A 227 -21.38 -4.27 21.26
N ILE A 228 -20.29 -4.05 21.96
CA ILE A 228 -19.81 -5.00 22.96
C ILE A 228 -20.95 -5.14 23.97
N ASN A 229 -21.80 -6.15 23.81
CA ASN A 229 -22.68 -6.60 24.87
C ASN A 229 -21.78 -7.27 25.92
N THR A 230 -21.25 -6.48 26.85
CA THR A 230 -20.80 -7.01 28.13
C THR A 230 -22.04 -7.59 28.83
N LYS A 231 -22.30 -8.87 28.63
CA LYS A 231 -23.16 -9.59 29.55
C LYS A 231 -22.42 -9.68 30.88
N SER A 232 -22.92 -8.92 31.84
CA SER A 232 -22.65 -9.13 33.26
C SER A 232 -23.09 -10.53 33.71
#